data_c9c98088296bbe521c7f096f56a77b75
#
_entry.id   c9c98088296bbe521c7f096f56a77b75
#
_cell.length_a   1.000
_cell.length_b   1.000
_cell.length_c   1.000
_cell.angle_alpha   90.00
_cell.angle_beta   90.00
_cell.angle_gamma   90.00
#
_symmetry.space_group_name_H-M   'P 1'
#
loop_
_entity.id
_entity.type
_entity.pdbx_description
1 polymer ?
#
loop_
_entity_poly.entity_id
_entity_poly.type
_entity_poly.pdbx_seq_one_letter_code
_entity_poly.pdbx_strand_id
1 'polypeptide(L)'
;MKINNKRKEKKQKMKKIVVATNNKGKIKEIKEILKEYELLTLKDINCDIEVEEDKNTFEENAKKKAKEVSKLVDMPCIADDSGICIEVFNGWPGVHTARFLGENVTQEERNQAILKKMEKLSKEERKAKVECIVVYFYKGECVIGKGEITGKIAKEARGKNGFGFDSIFELDNGRTLAELSPEEKNEVSARKIALENLKKQLTNM
;
A
#
# COMPACT_ATOMS: atom_id res chain seq x y z
N MET A 1 -49.07 17.62 27.53
CA MET A 1 -48.02 16.65 27.93
C MET A 1 -47.15 16.38 26.70
N LYS A 2 -45.99 17.06 26.56
CA LYS A 2 -45.08 16.91 25.43
C LYS A 2 -43.99 15.91 25.82
N ILE A 3 -44.01 14.73 25.22
CA ILE A 3 -43.00 13.71 25.45
C ILE A 3 -41.78 14.05 24.54
N ASN A 4 -40.76 14.58 25.18
CA ASN A 4 -39.46 14.84 24.52
C ASN A 4 -38.71 13.52 24.36
N ASN A 5 -38.81 12.90 23.17
CA ASN A 5 -37.96 11.78 22.75
C ASN A 5 -36.58 12.33 22.30
N LYS A 6 -35.68 12.57 23.23
CA LYS A 6 -34.24 12.72 22.92
C LYS A 6 -33.70 11.36 22.60
N ARG A 7 -33.66 10.99 21.29
CA ARG A 7 -32.81 9.94 20.80
C ARG A 7 -31.35 10.34 21.09
N LYS A 8 -30.75 9.73 22.09
CA LYS A 8 -29.32 9.73 22.31
C LYS A 8 -28.72 8.91 21.16
N GLU A 9 -28.20 9.57 20.12
CA GLU A 9 -27.30 8.94 19.17
C GLU A 9 -26.08 8.43 19.96
N LYS A 10 -26.03 7.12 20.16
CA LYS A 10 -24.80 6.46 20.63
C LYS A 10 -23.74 6.67 19.52
N LYS A 11 -22.84 7.65 19.71
CA LYS A 11 -21.60 7.73 18.92
C LYS A 11 -20.91 6.37 19.03
N GLN A 12 -21.01 5.57 17.99
CA GLN A 12 -20.33 4.29 17.91
C GLN A 12 -18.83 4.60 17.99
N LYS A 13 -18.16 4.10 19.03
CA LYS A 13 -16.73 4.35 19.24
C LYS A 13 -15.97 3.71 18.09
N MET A 14 -15.32 4.52 17.29
CA MET A 14 -14.52 4.02 16.15
C MET A 14 -13.52 2.99 16.66
N LYS A 15 -13.40 1.88 15.94
CA LYS A 15 -12.39 0.85 16.24
C LYS A 15 -11.00 1.43 15.93
N LYS A 16 -10.10 1.35 16.90
CA LYS A 16 -8.70 1.79 16.74
C LYS A 16 -7.90 0.71 16.04
N ILE A 17 -7.12 1.10 15.03
CA ILE A 17 -6.26 0.18 14.28
C ILE A 17 -4.90 0.85 14.08
N VAL A 18 -3.83 0.13 14.37
CA VAL A 18 -2.45 0.57 14.14
C VAL A 18 -2.07 0.32 12.69
N VAL A 19 -1.47 1.31 12.04
CA VAL A 19 -0.91 1.18 10.68
C VAL A 19 0.59 0.95 10.79
N ALA A 20 1.03 -0.28 10.51
CA ALA A 20 2.41 -0.73 10.68
C ALA A 20 3.29 -0.34 9.48
N THR A 21 3.46 0.95 9.26
CA THR A 21 4.39 1.49 8.26
C THR A 21 4.85 2.90 8.66
N ASN A 22 6.08 3.23 8.33
CA ASN A 22 6.63 4.59 8.46
C ASN A 22 6.55 5.38 7.14
N ASN A 23 6.10 4.74 6.04
CA ASN A 23 5.96 5.41 4.74
C ASN A 23 4.77 6.38 4.75
N LYS A 24 5.07 7.69 4.71
CA LYS A 24 4.05 8.75 4.77
C LYS A 24 3.04 8.68 3.63
N GLY A 25 3.46 8.26 2.45
CA GLY A 25 2.57 8.10 1.29
C GLY A 25 1.55 6.98 1.52
N LYS A 26 2.01 5.82 2.00
CA LYS A 26 1.14 4.69 2.37
C LYS A 26 0.15 5.09 3.48
N ILE A 27 0.64 5.75 4.54
CA ILE A 27 -0.20 6.22 5.66
C ILE A 27 -1.31 7.14 5.15
N LYS A 28 -0.98 8.09 4.25
CA LYS A 28 -1.95 9.02 3.68
C LYS A 28 -3.05 8.27 2.92
N GLU A 29 -2.68 7.39 1.98
CA GLU A 29 -3.64 6.61 1.19
C GLU A 29 -4.53 5.73 2.09
N ILE A 30 -3.96 5.04 3.09
CA ILE A 30 -4.73 4.19 4.01
C ILE A 30 -5.74 5.02 4.82
N LYS A 31 -5.34 6.20 5.32
CA LYS A 31 -6.23 7.11 6.07
C LYS A 31 -7.36 7.67 5.20
N GLU A 32 -7.12 7.91 3.93
CA GLU A 32 -8.14 8.40 2.99
C GLU A 32 -9.18 7.34 2.63
N ILE A 33 -8.82 6.06 2.67
CA ILE A 33 -9.69 4.94 2.28
C ILE A 33 -10.45 4.38 3.50
N LEU A 34 -9.80 4.24 4.65
CA LEU A 34 -10.38 3.63 5.87
C LEU A 34 -10.87 4.69 6.88
N LYS A 35 -11.64 5.68 6.41
CA LYS A 35 -12.13 6.82 7.22
C LYS A 35 -13.03 6.44 8.40
N GLU A 36 -13.63 5.25 8.38
CA GLU A 36 -14.49 4.73 9.44
C GLU A 36 -13.75 4.19 10.66
N TYR A 37 -12.41 4.08 10.57
CA TYR A 37 -11.54 3.62 11.65
C TYR A 37 -10.72 4.78 12.23
N GLU A 38 -10.41 4.72 13.52
CA GLU A 38 -9.40 5.57 14.14
C GLU A 38 -8.01 4.97 13.88
N LEU A 39 -7.32 5.47 12.85
CA LEU A 39 -6.03 4.93 12.43
C LEU A 39 -4.89 5.62 13.18
N LEU A 40 -4.13 4.82 13.92
CA LEU A 40 -2.94 5.24 14.66
C LEU A 40 -1.67 4.84 13.89
N THR A 41 -0.74 5.74 13.74
CA THR A 41 0.59 5.41 13.20
C THR A 41 1.48 4.83 14.30
N LEU A 42 2.57 4.19 13.94
CA LEU A 42 3.59 3.74 14.90
C LEU A 42 4.08 4.90 15.78
N LYS A 43 4.23 6.09 15.20
CA LYS A 43 4.61 7.31 15.92
C LYS A 43 3.56 7.75 16.94
N ASP A 44 2.27 7.64 16.62
CA ASP A 44 1.17 8.06 17.52
C ASP A 44 1.13 7.20 18.79
N ILE A 45 1.71 6.01 18.74
CA ILE A 45 1.79 5.07 19.88
C ILE A 45 3.20 4.92 20.45
N ASN A 46 4.14 5.77 20.06
CA ASN A 46 5.54 5.75 20.46
C ASN A 46 6.22 4.39 20.26
N CYS A 47 5.96 3.75 19.12
CA CYS A 47 6.51 2.45 18.74
C CYS A 47 7.55 2.63 17.63
N ASP A 48 8.81 2.34 17.91
CA ASP A 48 9.93 2.45 16.97
C ASP A 48 10.35 1.10 16.37
N ILE A 49 9.38 0.17 16.27
CA ILE A 49 9.70 -1.13 15.66
C ILE A 49 9.90 -1.00 14.16
N GLU A 50 10.96 -1.60 13.67
CA GLU A 50 11.17 -1.90 12.26
C GLU A 50 11.14 -3.41 12.06
N VAL A 51 10.15 -3.88 11.29
CA VAL A 51 9.99 -5.30 10.98
C VAL A 51 10.71 -5.59 9.67
N GLU A 52 11.69 -6.48 9.71
CA GLU A 52 12.44 -6.87 8.53
C GLU A 52 11.54 -7.61 7.51
N GLU A 53 11.60 -7.18 6.25
CA GLU A 53 10.90 -7.78 5.12
C GLU A 53 11.77 -8.85 4.45
N ASP A 54 11.96 -9.98 5.12
CA ASP A 54 12.86 -11.09 4.74
C ASP A 54 12.17 -12.22 3.97
N LYS A 55 10.87 -12.07 3.66
CA LYS A 55 10.08 -13.11 3.02
C LYS A 55 10.07 -12.97 1.49
N ASN A 56 9.69 -14.05 0.80
CA ASN A 56 9.73 -14.16 -0.66
C ASN A 56 8.46 -13.66 -1.34
N THR A 57 7.40 -13.35 -0.58
CA THR A 57 6.13 -12.87 -1.11
C THR A 57 5.65 -11.62 -0.38
N PHE A 58 4.90 -10.76 -1.07
CA PHE A 58 4.24 -9.60 -0.47
C PHE A 58 3.30 -10.02 0.68
N GLU A 59 2.60 -11.14 0.51
CA GLU A 59 1.67 -11.64 1.52
C GLU A 59 2.39 -12.04 2.82
N GLU A 60 3.50 -12.77 2.72
CA GLU A 60 4.27 -13.19 3.88
C GLU A 60 4.90 -11.99 4.62
N ASN A 61 5.44 -11.01 3.89
CA ASN A 61 5.98 -9.78 4.47
C ASN A 61 4.88 -8.96 5.18
N ALA A 62 3.74 -8.75 4.53
CA ALA A 62 2.61 -8.04 5.14
C ALA A 62 2.07 -8.76 6.38
N LYS A 63 1.94 -10.10 6.33
CA LYS A 63 1.55 -10.92 7.48
C LYS A 63 2.54 -10.80 8.64
N LYS A 64 3.83 -10.91 8.36
CA LYS A 64 4.89 -10.78 9.36
C LYS A 64 4.78 -9.43 10.05
N LYS A 65 4.74 -8.33 9.29
CA LYS A 65 4.60 -6.97 9.84
C LYS A 65 3.36 -6.80 10.71
N ALA A 66 2.18 -7.16 10.18
CA ALA A 66 0.92 -7.00 10.92
C ALA A 66 0.92 -7.79 12.22
N LYS A 67 1.41 -9.04 12.18
CA LYS A 67 1.46 -9.94 13.33
C LYS A 67 2.45 -9.47 14.41
N GLU A 68 3.66 -9.10 14.02
CA GLU A 68 4.70 -8.68 14.98
C GLU A 68 4.32 -7.38 15.68
N VAL A 69 3.86 -6.37 14.91
CA VAL A 69 3.41 -5.11 15.48
C VAL A 69 2.18 -5.31 16.37
N SER A 70 1.15 -6.04 15.90
CA SER A 70 -0.07 -6.30 16.69
C SER A 70 0.24 -6.98 18.04
N LYS A 71 1.16 -7.94 18.04
CA LYS A 71 1.58 -8.63 19.29
C LYS A 71 2.32 -7.70 20.24
N LEU A 72 3.18 -6.82 19.69
CA LEU A 72 3.97 -5.91 20.50
C LEU A 72 3.10 -4.88 21.22
N VAL A 73 2.09 -4.35 20.51
CA VAL A 73 1.26 -3.24 21.03
C VAL A 73 -0.09 -3.70 21.60
N ASP A 74 -0.41 -5.00 21.51
CA ASP A 74 -1.71 -5.63 21.85
C ASP A 74 -2.91 -4.88 21.26
N MET A 75 -2.81 -4.50 19.98
CA MET A 75 -3.85 -3.78 19.26
C MET A 75 -4.08 -4.38 17.87
N PRO A 76 -5.29 -4.19 17.30
CA PRO A 76 -5.51 -4.45 15.88
C PRO A 76 -4.49 -3.71 15.03
N CYS A 77 -3.91 -4.39 14.06
CA CYS A 77 -2.88 -3.84 13.20
C CYS A 77 -3.18 -4.10 11.73
N ILE A 78 -2.91 -3.10 10.89
CA ILE A 78 -2.87 -3.22 9.43
C ILE A 78 -1.44 -2.99 8.97
N ALA A 79 -0.94 -3.89 8.13
CA ALA A 79 0.30 -3.71 7.39
C ALA A 79 0.07 -3.97 5.91
N ASP A 80 0.84 -3.32 5.06
CA ASP A 80 0.88 -3.62 3.65
C ASP A 80 2.29 -3.95 3.18
N ASP A 81 2.37 -4.79 2.15
CA ASP A 81 3.54 -4.88 1.30
C ASP A 81 3.13 -4.77 -0.16
N SER A 82 3.94 -4.07 -0.96
CA SER A 82 3.59 -3.74 -2.33
C SER A 82 4.82 -3.45 -3.16
N GLY A 83 4.72 -3.74 -4.44
CA GLY A 83 5.82 -3.48 -5.35
C GLY A 83 5.40 -3.56 -6.81
N ILE A 84 6.36 -3.23 -7.66
CA ILE A 84 6.23 -3.32 -9.10
C ILE A 84 6.83 -4.64 -9.59
N CYS A 85 6.08 -5.34 -10.43
CA CYS A 85 6.48 -6.61 -11.03
C CYS A 85 6.54 -6.44 -12.55
N ILE A 86 7.73 -6.54 -13.13
CA ILE A 86 7.97 -6.35 -14.56
C ILE A 86 7.99 -7.72 -15.25
N GLU A 87 7.10 -7.92 -16.23
CA GLU A 87 6.84 -9.22 -16.82
C GLU A 87 8.09 -9.84 -17.49
N VAL A 88 8.79 -9.09 -18.32
CA VAL A 88 9.99 -9.54 -19.03
C VAL A 88 11.15 -9.91 -18.10
N PHE A 89 11.11 -9.47 -16.85
CA PHE A 89 12.09 -9.81 -15.82
C PHE A 89 11.53 -10.78 -14.77
N ASN A 90 10.54 -11.60 -15.14
CA ASN A 90 9.93 -12.60 -14.25
C ASN A 90 9.45 -12.01 -12.92
N GLY A 91 8.85 -10.82 -12.95
CA GLY A 91 8.34 -10.13 -11.78
C GLY A 91 9.35 -9.31 -10.98
N TRP A 92 10.64 -9.24 -11.41
CA TRP A 92 11.60 -8.35 -10.75
C TRP A 92 11.16 -6.87 -10.92
N PRO A 93 11.41 -5.98 -9.93
CA PRO A 93 12.01 -6.19 -8.62
C PRO A 93 11.08 -6.85 -7.58
N GLY A 94 9.76 -6.90 -7.79
CA GLY A 94 8.81 -7.59 -6.92
C GLY A 94 8.92 -7.16 -5.45
N VAL A 95 9.04 -8.10 -4.53
CA VAL A 95 9.18 -7.83 -3.07
C VAL A 95 10.41 -6.98 -2.72
N HIS A 96 11.36 -6.85 -3.63
CA HIS A 96 12.55 -6.02 -3.43
C HIS A 96 12.37 -4.57 -3.92
N THR A 97 11.17 -4.17 -4.38
CA THR A 97 10.93 -2.85 -4.99
C THR A 97 11.47 -1.68 -4.18
N ALA A 98 11.36 -1.73 -2.86
CA ALA A 98 11.83 -0.65 -1.99
C ALA A 98 13.32 -0.72 -1.62
N ARG A 99 14.00 -1.85 -1.86
CA ARG A 99 15.35 -2.12 -1.35
C ARG A 99 16.37 -2.64 -2.35
N PHE A 100 15.95 -2.95 -3.60
CA PHE A 100 16.94 -3.29 -4.62
C PHE A 100 17.89 -2.11 -4.84
N LEU A 101 19.16 -2.36 -5.07
CA LEU A 101 20.30 -1.44 -5.06
C LEU A 101 20.78 -1.00 -3.66
N GLY A 102 20.20 -1.51 -2.55
CA GLY A 102 20.64 -1.23 -1.19
C GLY A 102 19.89 -0.09 -0.50
N GLU A 103 20.24 0.19 0.76
CA GLU A 103 19.50 1.09 1.64
C GLU A 103 19.77 2.58 1.36
N ASN A 104 21.00 2.92 0.95
CA ASN A 104 21.42 4.31 0.74
C ASN A 104 21.13 4.85 -0.66
N VAL A 105 20.16 4.24 -1.37
CA VAL A 105 19.78 4.61 -2.73
C VAL A 105 18.42 5.31 -2.70
N THR A 106 18.32 6.45 -3.37
CA THR A 106 17.08 7.20 -3.48
C THR A 106 16.06 6.47 -4.36
N GLN A 107 14.78 6.81 -4.21
CA GLN A 107 13.75 6.25 -5.08
C GLN A 107 13.94 6.64 -6.54
N GLU A 108 14.43 7.84 -6.80
CA GLU A 108 14.73 8.30 -8.14
C GLU A 108 15.82 7.46 -8.80
N GLU A 109 16.91 7.18 -8.09
CA GLU A 109 17.97 6.30 -8.60
C GLU A 109 17.45 4.89 -8.90
N ARG A 110 16.55 4.35 -8.05
CA ARG A 110 15.87 3.07 -8.34
C ARG A 110 15.05 3.15 -9.62
N ASN A 111 14.26 4.21 -9.78
CA ASN A 111 13.45 4.41 -10.98
C ASN A 111 14.34 4.53 -12.23
N GLN A 112 15.42 5.29 -12.16
CA GLN A 112 16.38 5.41 -13.27
C GLN A 112 17.05 4.09 -13.61
N ALA A 113 17.38 3.26 -12.62
CA ALA A 113 17.95 1.93 -12.85
C ALA A 113 16.96 1.00 -13.60
N ILE A 114 15.67 1.05 -13.26
CA ILE A 114 14.62 0.33 -14.00
C ILE A 114 14.55 0.85 -15.44
N LEU A 115 14.45 2.16 -15.63
CA LEU A 115 14.35 2.78 -16.95
C LEU A 115 15.56 2.41 -17.82
N LYS A 116 16.77 2.48 -17.29
CA LYS A 116 18.02 2.09 -17.98
C LYS A 116 18.03 0.63 -18.36
N LYS A 117 17.61 -0.26 -17.44
CA LYS A 117 17.52 -1.71 -17.72
C LYS A 117 16.56 -2.01 -18.87
N MET A 118 15.54 -1.17 -19.05
CA MET A 118 14.52 -1.31 -20.09
C MET A 118 14.74 -0.45 -21.33
N GLU A 119 15.86 0.26 -21.45
CA GLU A 119 16.11 1.26 -22.49
C GLU A 119 15.91 0.71 -23.91
N LYS A 120 16.39 -0.52 -24.15
CA LYS A 120 16.34 -1.17 -25.46
C LYS A 120 15.10 -2.00 -25.72
N LEU A 121 14.18 -2.08 -24.76
CA LEU A 121 12.99 -2.90 -24.85
C LEU A 121 11.86 -2.17 -25.60
N SER A 122 11.14 -2.93 -26.42
CA SER A 122 9.93 -2.48 -27.13
C SER A 122 8.82 -2.13 -26.13
N LYS A 123 7.74 -1.52 -26.63
CA LYS A 123 6.57 -1.15 -25.82
C LYS A 123 5.90 -2.39 -25.22
N GLU A 124 5.84 -3.46 -25.95
CA GLU A 124 5.22 -4.73 -25.57
C GLU A 124 5.99 -5.43 -24.44
N GLU A 125 7.32 -5.31 -24.44
CA GLU A 125 8.19 -5.89 -23.41
C GLU A 125 8.22 -5.09 -22.10
N ARG A 126 7.60 -3.91 -22.09
CA ARG A 126 7.55 -3.03 -20.90
C ARG A 126 6.38 -3.29 -19.98
N LYS A 127 5.60 -4.33 -20.22
CA LYS A 127 4.47 -4.71 -19.39
C LYS A 127 4.87 -4.92 -17.94
N ALA A 128 4.08 -4.37 -17.05
CA ALA A 128 4.30 -4.46 -15.62
C ALA A 128 2.96 -4.43 -14.88
N LYS A 129 2.99 -4.89 -13.64
CA LYS A 129 1.87 -4.75 -12.71
C LYS A 129 2.38 -4.20 -11.38
N VAL A 130 1.49 -3.56 -10.66
CA VAL A 130 1.68 -3.22 -9.25
C VAL A 130 0.81 -4.13 -8.42
N GLU A 131 1.41 -4.84 -7.49
CA GLU A 131 0.71 -5.64 -6.50
C GLU A 131 0.75 -4.95 -5.14
N CYS A 132 -0.35 -5.04 -4.40
CA CYS A 132 -0.44 -4.61 -3.02
C CYS A 132 -1.23 -5.65 -2.22
N ILE A 133 -0.62 -6.14 -1.16
CA ILE A 133 -1.27 -7.01 -0.18
C ILE A 133 -1.39 -6.23 1.13
N VAL A 134 -2.60 -6.15 1.64
CA VAL A 134 -2.88 -5.55 2.95
C VAL A 134 -3.36 -6.64 3.90
N VAL A 135 -2.80 -6.68 5.08
CA VAL A 135 -3.14 -7.66 6.10
C VAL A 135 -3.61 -6.95 7.37
N TYR A 136 -4.81 -7.31 7.84
CA TYR A 136 -5.26 -7.03 9.19
C TYR A 136 -4.91 -8.21 10.09
N PHE A 137 -4.40 -7.92 11.29
CA PHE A 137 -4.11 -8.96 12.28
C PHE A 137 -4.47 -8.48 13.68
N TYR A 138 -5.18 -9.33 14.44
CA TYR A 138 -5.41 -9.15 15.88
C TYR A 138 -5.82 -10.47 16.55
N LYS A 139 -5.17 -10.83 17.67
CA LYS A 139 -5.52 -12.00 18.52
C LYS A 139 -5.74 -13.31 17.75
N GLY A 140 -4.95 -13.54 16.72
CA GLY A 140 -5.04 -14.75 15.89
C GLY A 140 -5.91 -14.60 14.65
N GLU A 141 -6.80 -13.62 14.60
CA GLU A 141 -7.53 -13.30 13.38
C GLU A 141 -6.60 -12.67 12.35
N CYS A 142 -6.67 -13.14 11.11
CA CYS A 142 -5.86 -12.65 10.01
C CYS A 142 -6.74 -12.51 8.77
N VAL A 143 -6.94 -11.28 8.32
CA VAL A 143 -7.72 -10.98 7.11
C VAL A 143 -6.82 -10.34 6.07
N ILE A 144 -6.99 -10.73 4.81
CA ILE A 144 -6.10 -10.32 3.71
C ILE A 144 -6.91 -9.69 2.60
N GLY A 145 -6.52 -8.47 2.25
CA GLY A 145 -6.98 -7.81 1.04
C GLY A 145 -5.88 -7.81 -0.01
N LYS A 146 -6.23 -8.17 -1.24
CA LYS A 146 -5.31 -8.17 -2.39
C LYS A 146 -5.78 -7.18 -3.42
N GLY A 147 -4.85 -6.46 -4.03
CA GLY A 147 -5.12 -5.55 -5.12
C GLY A 147 -3.97 -5.55 -6.12
N GLU A 148 -4.33 -5.43 -7.39
CA GLU A 148 -3.42 -5.40 -8.51
C GLU A 148 -3.91 -4.38 -9.54
N ILE A 149 -2.98 -3.69 -10.17
CA ILE A 149 -3.22 -2.91 -11.37
C ILE A 149 -2.19 -3.28 -12.43
N THR A 150 -2.62 -3.32 -13.67
CA THR A 150 -1.76 -3.58 -14.83
C THR A 150 -1.42 -2.29 -15.56
N GLY A 151 -0.30 -2.29 -16.24
CA GLY A 151 0.20 -1.16 -17.00
C GLY A 151 1.55 -1.50 -17.63
N LYS A 152 2.41 -0.50 -17.75
CA LYS A 152 3.76 -0.69 -18.30
C LYS A 152 4.75 0.29 -17.67
N ILE A 153 6.03 0.01 -17.85
CA ILE A 153 7.09 0.97 -17.50
C ILE A 153 7.16 2.02 -18.61
N ALA A 154 7.02 3.28 -18.26
CA ALA A 154 7.20 4.42 -19.16
C ALA A 154 8.64 4.46 -19.74
N LYS A 155 8.85 5.17 -20.84
CA LYS A 155 10.19 5.38 -21.39
C LYS A 155 11.05 6.32 -20.55
N GLU A 156 10.39 7.24 -19.85
CA GLU A 156 10.99 8.24 -18.96
C GLU A 156 10.08 8.51 -17.76
N ALA A 157 10.65 9.05 -16.70
CA ALA A 157 9.88 9.46 -15.54
C ALA A 157 9.05 10.72 -15.86
N ARG A 158 7.74 10.68 -15.57
CA ARG A 158 6.81 11.78 -15.76
C ARG A 158 5.92 12.01 -14.54
N GLY A 159 5.47 13.23 -14.36
CA GLY A 159 4.62 13.63 -13.22
C GLY A 159 5.42 13.98 -11.98
N LYS A 160 4.71 14.55 -10.99
CA LYS A 160 5.33 15.04 -9.73
C LYS A 160 4.57 14.58 -8.49
N ASN A 161 3.42 13.94 -8.67
CA ASN A 161 2.59 13.46 -7.58
C ASN A 161 2.99 12.04 -7.16
N GLY A 162 2.42 11.60 -6.05
CA GLY A 162 2.61 10.24 -5.57
C GLY A 162 3.98 9.99 -4.91
N PHE A 163 4.45 8.76 -4.98
CA PHE A 163 5.71 8.31 -4.38
C PHE A 163 6.17 6.99 -5.03
N GLY A 164 7.38 6.56 -4.67
CA GLY A 164 7.89 5.28 -5.15
C GLY A 164 8.11 5.27 -6.67
N PHE A 165 7.56 4.29 -7.34
CA PHE A 165 7.66 4.08 -8.78
C PHE A 165 6.56 4.78 -9.59
N ASP A 166 5.72 5.62 -8.97
CA ASP A 166 4.57 6.26 -9.62
C ASP A 166 4.94 7.04 -10.88
N SER A 167 6.12 7.66 -10.90
CA SER A 167 6.59 8.44 -12.07
C SER A 167 6.98 7.61 -13.29
N ILE A 168 7.19 6.30 -13.11
CA ILE A 168 7.59 5.38 -14.18
C ILE A 168 6.54 4.32 -14.50
N PHE A 169 5.45 4.21 -13.72
CA PHE A 169 4.38 3.27 -14.00
C PHE A 169 3.27 3.96 -14.80
N GLU A 170 3.12 3.59 -16.06
CA GLU A 170 2.19 4.14 -17.03
C GLU A 170 0.96 3.23 -17.15
N LEU A 171 -0.21 3.82 -17.01
CA LEU A 171 -1.51 3.19 -17.22
C LEU A 171 -1.85 3.09 -18.72
N ASP A 172 -2.90 2.34 -19.05
CA ASP A 172 -3.34 2.16 -20.45
C ASP A 172 -3.76 3.46 -21.14
N ASN A 173 -4.18 4.47 -20.38
CA ASN A 173 -4.50 5.80 -20.89
C ASN A 173 -3.25 6.67 -21.23
N GLY A 174 -2.05 6.12 -21.05
CA GLY A 174 -0.79 6.78 -21.35
C GLY A 174 -0.26 7.73 -20.27
N ARG A 175 -0.99 7.92 -19.16
CA ARG A 175 -0.55 8.73 -18.01
C ARG A 175 0.19 7.85 -16.99
N THR A 176 1.27 8.37 -16.40
CA THR A 176 1.87 7.72 -15.24
C THR A 176 1.03 7.98 -13.98
N LEU A 177 1.21 7.15 -12.95
CA LEU A 177 0.53 7.37 -11.66
C LEU A 177 0.91 8.72 -11.05
N ALA A 178 2.11 9.24 -11.32
CA ALA A 178 2.56 10.55 -10.85
C ALA A 178 2.00 11.73 -11.64
N GLU A 179 1.36 11.50 -12.78
CA GLU A 179 0.63 12.53 -13.57
C GLU A 179 -0.84 12.63 -13.14
N LEU A 180 -1.31 11.74 -12.28
CA LEU A 180 -2.65 11.79 -11.70
C LEU A 180 -2.70 12.71 -10.49
N SER A 181 -3.88 13.33 -10.25
CA SER A 181 -4.12 13.94 -8.94
C SER A 181 -4.16 12.86 -7.83
N PRO A 182 -4.02 13.23 -6.55
CA PRO A 182 -4.18 12.28 -5.46
C PRO A 182 -5.53 11.55 -5.49
N GLU A 183 -6.61 12.24 -5.83
CA GLU A 183 -7.96 11.70 -5.95
C GLU A 183 -8.05 10.71 -7.10
N GLU A 184 -7.58 11.08 -8.30
CA GLU A 184 -7.52 10.19 -9.47
C GLU A 184 -6.69 8.93 -9.18
N LYS A 185 -5.52 9.10 -8.55
CA LYS A 185 -4.66 7.97 -8.19
C LYS A 185 -5.35 7.02 -7.19
N ASN A 186 -6.04 7.57 -6.19
CA ASN A 186 -6.80 6.77 -5.25
C ASN A 186 -7.89 5.93 -5.93
N GLU A 187 -8.44 6.38 -7.06
CA GLU A 187 -9.45 5.59 -7.79
C GLU A 187 -8.87 4.37 -8.51
N VAL A 188 -7.60 4.38 -8.85
CA VAL A 188 -6.96 3.33 -9.68
C VAL A 188 -5.83 2.60 -8.98
N SER A 189 -5.55 2.85 -7.68
CA SER A 189 -4.38 2.27 -7.03
C SER A 189 -4.61 0.82 -6.59
N ALA A 190 -3.58 -0.01 -6.72
CA ALA A 190 -3.59 -1.38 -6.19
C ALA A 190 -3.87 -1.41 -4.67
N ARG A 191 -3.39 -0.41 -3.91
CA ARG A 191 -3.66 -0.31 -2.47
C ARG A 191 -5.12 -0.03 -2.17
N LYS A 192 -5.79 0.83 -2.95
CA LYS A 192 -7.24 1.01 -2.79
C LYS A 192 -7.99 -0.29 -2.98
N ILE A 193 -7.72 -1.02 -4.07
CA ILE A 193 -8.35 -2.31 -4.35
C ILE A 193 -8.12 -3.29 -3.19
N ALA A 194 -6.88 -3.37 -2.69
CA ALA A 194 -6.54 -4.23 -1.56
C ALA A 194 -7.29 -3.85 -0.27
N LEU A 195 -7.36 -2.55 0.05
CA LEU A 195 -8.05 -2.05 1.23
C LEU A 195 -9.57 -2.23 1.16
N GLU A 196 -10.18 -2.02 -0.01
CA GLU A 196 -11.62 -2.28 -0.21
C GLU A 196 -11.95 -3.77 -0.08
N ASN A 197 -11.09 -4.66 -0.60
CA ASN A 197 -11.23 -6.10 -0.46
C ASN A 197 -11.05 -6.55 1.01
N LEU A 198 -10.13 -5.95 1.74
CA LEU A 198 -9.96 -6.16 3.18
C LEU A 198 -11.21 -5.71 3.94
N LYS A 199 -11.70 -4.50 3.66
CA LYS A 199 -12.86 -3.89 4.32
C LYS A 199 -14.12 -4.73 4.18
N LYS A 200 -14.40 -5.24 2.96
CA LYS A 200 -15.54 -6.15 2.72
C LYS A 200 -15.50 -7.38 3.62
N GLN A 201 -14.32 -7.94 3.87
CA GLN A 201 -14.16 -9.10 4.73
C GLN A 201 -14.32 -8.73 6.22
N LEU A 202 -13.74 -7.59 6.65
CA LEU A 202 -13.86 -7.12 8.05
C LEU A 202 -15.30 -6.74 8.44
N THR A 203 -16.13 -6.32 7.48
CA THR A 203 -17.53 -5.98 7.72
C THR A 203 -18.39 -7.23 7.94
N ASN A 204 -17.95 -8.38 7.43
CA ASN A 204 -18.66 -9.66 7.54
C ASN A 204 -18.24 -10.47 8.79
N MET A 205 -17.35 -9.95 9.61
CA MET A 205 -16.89 -10.51 10.89
C MET A 205 -17.53 -9.79 12.07
#